data_399bdd5199437badf8bf1b366a1ca3bb
#
_entry.id   399bdd5199437badf8bf1b366a1ca3bb
#
_cell.length_a   1.000
_cell.length_b   1.000
_cell.length_c   1.000
_cell.angle_alpha   90.00
_cell.angle_beta   90.00
_cell.angle_gamma   90.00
#
_symmetry.space_group_name_H-M   'P 1'
#
loop_
_entity.id
_entity.type
_entity.pdbx_description
1 polymer ?
#
loop_
_entity_poly.entity_id
_entity_poly.type
_entity_poly.pdbx_seq_one_letter_code
_entity_poly.pdbx_strand_id
1 'polypeptide(L)'
;MPAAQSAFQPTPDLMKYRDLAVHILNAGHGIAMMLLNGETDFSAPGFRERLRGHFLEVSALDAGALAAQLDAVIEADSVQLAAASPEFYAQMMTRFDGAAVTRLEMLQFAKEHELTHRSQMFMYLRLQGVVPPTTRRRLAAK
;
A
#
# COMPACT_ATOMS: atom_id res chain seq x y z
N MET A 1 15.34 -4.87 3.10
CA MET A 1 16.18 -4.57 4.30
C MET A 1 16.50 -5.89 4.97
N PRO A 2 17.71 -6.10 5.51
CA PRO A 2 18.00 -7.28 6.33
C PRO A 2 17.03 -7.37 7.52
N ALA A 3 16.66 -8.58 7.90
CA ALA A 3 15.67 -8.82 8.97
C ALA A 3 16.03 -8.11 10.29
N ALA A 4 17.33 -8.12 10.66
CA ALA A 4 17.85 -7.46 11.86
C ALA A 4 17.64 -5.93 11.88
N GLN A 5 17.43 -5.30 10.71
CA GLN A 5 17.24 -3.87 10.57
C GLN A 5 15.78 -3.49 10.31
N SER A 6 14.86 -4.46 10.32
CA SER A 6 13.42 -4.21 10.05
C SER A 6 12.78 -3.28 11.07
N ALA A 7 13.32 -3.20 12.28
CA ALA A 7 12.90 -2.29 13.35
C ALA A 7 13.49 -0.87 13.22
N PHE A 8 14.28 -0.59 12.17
CA PHE A 8 14.87 0.74 11.98
C PHE A 8 13.80 1.83 11.88
N GLN A 9 14.00 2.90 12.64
CA GLN A 9 13.16 4.08 12.72
C GLN A 9 14.07 5.31 12.69
N PRO A 10 13.99 6.18 11.66
CA PRO A 10 14.89 7.33 11.56
C PRO A 10 14.74 8.33 12.72
N THR A 11 13.51 8.61 13.10
CA THR A 11 13.14 9.51 14.21
C THR A 11 11.89 8.95 14.92
N PRO A 12 11.66 9.30 16.21
CA PRO A 12 10.54 8.73 16.98
C PRO A 12 9.13 8.99 16.41
N ASP A 13 8.97 10.04 15.61
CA ASP A 13 7.70 10.44 14.97
C ASP A 13 7.44 9.73 13.63
N LEU A 14 8.42 9.03 13.08
CA LEU A 14 8.27 8.25 11.86
C LEU A 14 7.93 6.79 12.14
N MET A 15 7.31 6.12 11.19
CA MET A 15 7.07 4.67 11.27
C MET A 15 8.39 3.89 11.21
N LYS A 16 8.45 2.75 11.89
CA LYS A 16 9.52 1.78 11.64
C LYS A 16 9.43 1.24 10.22
N TYR A 17 10.55 0.76 9.67
CA TYR A 17 10.59 0.18 8.32
C TYR A 17 9.55 -0.93 8.13
N ARG A 18 9.43 -1.85 9.12
CA ARG A 18 8.44 -2.91 9.10
C ARG A 18 7.01 -2.37 9.11
N ASP A 19 6.73 -1.40 10.00
CA ASP A 19 5.39 -0.84 10.16
C ASP A 19 4.95 -0.11 8.89
N LEU A 20 5.90 0.51 8.18
CA LEU A 20 5.67 1.13 6.88
C LEU A 20 5.32 0.09 5.80
N ALA A 21 5.97 -1.08 5.79
CA ALA A 21 5.62 -2.18 4.90
C ALA A 21 4.22 -2.73 5.18
N VAL A 22 3.86 -2.93 6.46
CA VAL A 22 2.52 -3.34 6.88
C VAL A 22 1.47 -2.29 6.51
N HIS A 23 1.80 -1.02 6.66
CA HIS A 23 0.90 0.08 6.28
C HIS A 23 0.63 0.10 4.75
N ILE A 24 1.65 -0.06 3.92
CA ILE A 24 1.49 -0.15 2.45
C ILE A 24 0.57 -1.32 2.10
N LEU A 25 0.83 -2.50 2.67
CA LEU A 25 0.03 -3.70 2.43
C LEU A 25 -1.44 -3.45 2.79
N ASN A 26 -1.70 -3.06 4.02
CA ASN A 26 -3.06 -2.96 4.54
C ASN A 26 -3.85 -1.78 3.94
N ALA A 27 -3.21 -0.65 3.67
CA ALA A 27 -3.89 0.48 3.03
C ALA A 27 -4.26 0.17 1.58
N GLY A 28 -3.35 -0.42 0.81
CA GLY A 28 -3.60 -0.81 -0.58
C GLY A 28 -4.69 -1.86 -0.69
N HIS A 29 -4.55 -2.97 0.05
CA HIS A 29 -5.53 -4.06 0.08
C HIS A 29 -6.91 -3.57 0.57
N GLY A 30 -6.96 -2.83 1.67
CA GLY A 30 -8.22 -2.34 2.22
C GLY A 30 -8.98 -1.45 1.23
N ILE A 31 -8.30 -0.52 0.54
CA ILE A 31 -8.94 0.31 -0.49
C ILE A 31 -9.39 -0.54 -1.68
N ALA A 32 -8.58 -1.48 -2.16
CA ALA A 32 -8.96 -2.37 -3.25
C ALA A 32 -10.23 -3.17 -2.91
N MET A 33 -10.29 -3.76 -1.70
CA MET A 33 -11.44 -4.53 -1.25
C MET A 33 -12.69 -3.67 -1.08
N MET A 34 -12.60 -2.47 -0.51
CA MET A 34 -13.75 -1.57 -0.39
C MET A 34 -14.33 -1.22 -1.78
N LEU A 35 -13.47 -0.92 -2.76
CA LEU A 35 -13.90 -0.62 -4.13
C LEU A 35 -14.54 -1.83 -4.82
N LEU A 36 -13.92 -3.00 -4.72
CA LEU A 36 -14.44 -4.26 -5.29
C LEU A 36 -15.77 -4.68 -4.65
N ASN A 37 -15.95 -4.41 -3.35
CA ASN A 37 -17.21 -4.62 -2.63
C ASN A 37 -18.29 -3.57 -2.95
N GLY A 38 -18.00 -2.62 -3.84
CA GLY A 38 -18.98 -1.66 -4.33
C GLY A 38 -19.17 -0.41 -3.47
N GLU A 39 -18.29 -0.15 -2.49
CA GLU A 39 -18.38 1.09 -1.71
C GLU A 39 -18.18 2.31 -2.59
N THR A 40 -19.01 3.34 -2.35
CA THR A 40 -19.02 4.58 -3.15
C THR A 40 -18.90 5.84 -2.30
N ASP A 41 -18.87 5.72 -0.97
CA ASP A 41 -18.71 6.87 -0.07
C ASP A 41 -17.70 6.60 1.04
N PHE A 42 -16.48 7.07 0.81
CA PHE A 42 -15.39 6.98 1.79
C PHE A 42 -15.41 8.15 2.80
N SER A 43 -16.27 9.17 2.58
CA SER A 43 -16.47 10.26 3.53
C SER A 43 -17.47 9.90 4.65
N ALA A 44 -18.27 8.84 4.44
CA ALA A 44 -19.25 8.38 5.40
C ALA A 44 -18.61 8.02 6.76
N PRO A 45 -19.32 8.25 7.88
CA PRO A 45 -18.83 7.89 9.20
C PRO A 45 -18.35 6.44 9.29
N GLY A 46 -17.29 6.20 10.08
CA GLY A 46 -16.73 4.85 10.25
C GLY A 46 -15.81 4.39 9.10
N PHE A 47 -15.43 5.26 8.16
CA PHE A 47 -14.52 4.89 7.07
C PHE A 47 -13.27 4.14 7.55
N ARG A 48 -12.58 4.66 8.58
CA ARG A 48 -11.37 4.02 9.12
C ARG A 48 -11.63 2.64 9.72
N GLU A 49 -12.81 2.43 10.28
CA GLU A 49 -13.21 1.14 10.84
C GLU A 49 -13.50 0.13 9.73
N ARG A 50 -14.26 0.54 8.70
CA ARG A 50 -14.51 -0.30 7.51
C ARG A 50 -13.21 -0.67 6.81
N LEU A 51 -12.30 0.30 6.61
CA LEU A 51 -10.98 0.05 6.02
C LEU A 51 -10.19 -0.96 6.85
N ARG A 52 -10.16 -0.81 8.20
CA ARG A 52 -9.48 -1.77 9.10
C ARG A 52 -10.12 -3.15 9.07
N GLY A 53 -11.41 -3.26 8.78
CA GLY A 53 -12.09 -4.55 8.60
C GLY A 53 -11.50 -5.42 7.49
N HIS A 54 -10.77 -4.83 6.55
CA HIS A 54 -10.06 -5.53 5.49
C HIS A 54 -8.56 -5.77 5.79
N PHE A 55 -8.06 -5.30 6.95
CA PHE A 55 -6.63 -5.46 7.26
C PHE A 55 -6.28 -6.93 7.52
N LEU A 56 -5.11 -7.31 7.04
CA LEU A 56 -4.57 -8.65 7.19
C LEU A 56 -3.78 -8.75 8.50
N GLU A 57 -3.92 -9.88 9.18
CA GLU A 57 -3.18 -10.20 10.39
C GLU A 57 -1.75 -10.65 10.03
N VAL A 58 -0.84 -9.69 10.00
CA VAL A 58 0.57 -9.91 9.60
C VAL A 58 1.57 -9.60 10.73
N SER A 59 1.07 -9.34 11.93
CA SER A 59 1.89 -8.95 13.09
C SER A 59 2.93 -10.00 13.48
N ALA A 60 2.60 -11.28 13.35
CA ALA A 60 3.47 -12.41 13.70
C ALA A 60 4.43 -12.84 12.57
N LEU A 61 4.29 -12.30 11.34
CA LEU A 61 5.12 -12.68 10.21
C LEU A 61 6.55 -12.13 10.38
N ASP A 62 7.55 -12.92 10.04
CA ASP A 62 8.91 -12.41 9.87
C ASP A 62 9.04 -11.55 8.59
N ALA A 63 10.22 -10.94 8.38
CA ALA A 63 10.43 -10.04 7.24
C ALA A 63 10.31 -10.74 5.87
N GLY A 64 10.67 -12.01 5.78
CA GLY A 64 10.57 -12.79 4.55
C GLY A 64 9.13 -13.17 4.25
N ALA A 65 8.41 -13.67 5.25
CA ALA A 65 6.99 -14.01 5.14
C ALA A 65 6.14 -12.76 4.85
N LEU A 66 6.45 -11.61 5.47
CA LEU A 66 5.76 -10.36 5.19
C LEU A 66 5.98 -9.90 3.74
N ALA A 67 7.20 -10.03 3.21
CA ALA A 67 7.49 -9.69 1.81
C ALA A 67 6.71 -10.60 0.85
N ALA A 68 6.69 -11.92 1.11
CA ALA A 68 5.93 -12.87 0.30
C ALA A 68 4.42 -12.61 0.36
N GLN A 69 3.90 -12.27 1.55
CA GLN A 69 2.49 -11.90 1.72
C GLN A 69 2.14 -10.63 0.93
N LEU A 70 3.01 -9.63 0.96
CA LEU A 70 2.82 -8.37 0.21
C LEU A 70 2.76 -8.65 -1.30
N ASP A 71 3.69 -9.44 -1.84
CA ASP A 71 3.71 -9.80 -3.25
C ASP A 71 2.43 -10.56 -3.64
N ALA A 72 2.01 -11.56 -2.85
CA ALA A 72 0.84 -12.37 -3.12
C ALA A 72 -0.47 -11.56 -3.10
N VAL A 73 -0.61 -10.66 -2.13
CA VAL A 73 -1.81 -9.82 -1.99
C VAL A 73 -1.89 -8.79 -3.12
N ILE A 74 -0.78 -8.12 -3.45
CA ILE A 74 -0.77 -7.16 -4.57
C ILE A 74 -1.12 -7.85 -5.88
N GLU A 75 -0.61 -9.05 -6.12
CA GLU A 75 -0.94 -9.81 -7.32
C GLU A 75 -2.43 -10.19 -7.36
N ALA A 76 -2.96 -10.74 -6.27
CA ALA A 76 -4.37 -11.12 -6.18
C ALA A 76 -5.32 -9.92 -6.37
N ASP A 77 -5.06 -8.80 -5.72
CA ASP A 77 -5.85 -7.57 -5.86
C ASP A 77 -5.76 -7.02 -7.29
N SER A 78 -4.57 -7.06 -7.89
CA SER A 78 -4.35 -6.61 -9.27
C SER A 78 -5.13 -7.46 -10.28
N VAL A 79 -5.19 -8.77 -10.08
CA VAL A 79 -5.98 -9.69 -10.95
C VAL A 79 -7.47 -9.35 -10.84
N GLN A 80 -8.00 -9.16 -9.63
CA GLN A 80 -9.41 -8.83 -9.44
C GLN A 80 -9.75 -7.45 -10.04
N LEU A 81 -8.91 -6.45 -9.80
CA LEU A 81 -9.09 -5.13 -10.40
C LEU A 81 -9.01 -5.18 -11.92
N ALA A 82 -8.04 -5.90 -12.51
CA ALA A 82 -7.92 -6.02 -13.96
C ALA A 82 -9.12 -6.70 -14.63
N ALA A 83 -9.87 -7.51 -13.90
CA ALA A 83 -11.09 -8.14 -14.38
C ALA A 83 -12.33 -7.22 -14.34
N ALA A 84 -12.23 -6.05 -13.70
CA ALA A 84 -13.34 -5.10 -13.60
C ALA A 84 -13.59 -4.39 -14.95
N SER A 85 -14.88 -4.04 -15.19
CA SER A 85 -15.30 -3.40 -16.44
C SER A 85 -14.91 -1.93 -16.49
N PRO A 86 -14.90 -1.31 -17.70
CA PRO A 86 -14.72 0.14 -17.83
C PRO A 86 -15.74 0.96 -17.02
N GLU A 87 -16.98 0.49 -16.92
CA GLU A 87 -18.05 1.14 -16.17
C GLU A 87 -17.78 1.13 -14.68
N PHE A 88 -17.17 0.05 -14.16
CA PHE A 88 -16.70 0.00 -12.77
C PHE A 88 -15.72 1.15 -12.49
N TYR A 89 -14.77 1.38 -13.38
CA TYR A 89 -13.76 2.44 -13.20
C TYR A 89 -14.33 3.85 -13.38
N ALA A 90 -15.34 4.01 -14.24
CA ALA A 90 -16.00 5.29 -14.48
C ALA A 90 -17.02 5.69 -13.39
N GLN A 91 -17.39 4.75 -12.51
CA GLN A 91 -18.37 5.03 -11.46
C GLN A 91 -17.86 6.11 -10.51
N MET A 92 -18.73 7.11 -10.28
CA MET A 92 -18.46 8.19 -9.32
C MET A 92 -18.56 7.69 -7.89
N MET A 93 -17.71 8.24 -7.04
CA MET A 93 -17.68 7.99 -5.59
C MET A 93 -17.25 9.25 -4.83
N THR A 94 -17.48 9.27 -3.53
CA THR A 94 -17.02 10.33 -2.65
C THR A 94 -15.76 9.86 -1.90
N ARG A 95 -14.67 10.57 -2.09
CA ARG A 95 -13.40 10.33 -1.40
C ARG A 95 -13.50 10.78 0.08
N PHE A 96 -12.64 10.30 0.95
CA PHE A 96 -12.64 10.57 2.40
C PHE A 96 -12.51 12.07 2.78
N ASP A 97 -12.08 12.94 1.86
CA ASP A 97 -12.05 14.40 2.03
C ASP A 97 -13.30 15.10 1.45
N GLY A 98 -14.29 14.33 1.01
CA GLY A 98 -15.55 14.84 0.43
C GLY A 98 -15.48 15.14 -1.06
N ALA A 99 -14.33 14.97 -1.72
CA ALA A 99 -14.21 15.19 -3.16
C ALA A 99 -14.95 14.10 -3.95
N ALA A 100 -15.71 14.52 -4.97
CA ALA A 100 -16.30 13.61 -5.94
C ALA A 100 -15.24 13.20 -6.96
N VAL A 101 -14.98 11.90 -7.06
CA VAL A 101 -13.97 11.32 -7.94
C VAL A 101 -14.50 10.05 -8.59
N THR A 102 -13.91 9.59 -9.67
CA THR A 102 -14.14 8.26 -10.22
C THR A 102 -13.41 7.20 -9.41
N ARG A 103 -13.83 5.93 -9.51
CA ARG A 103 -13.06 4.81 -8.93
C ARG A 103 -11.64 4.73 -9.49
N LEU A 104 -11.44 5.08 -10.77
CA LEU A 104 -10.11 5.14 -11.35
C LEU A 104 -9.21 6.18 -10.67
N GLU A 105 -9.74 7.38 -10.42
CA GLU A 105 -9.02 8.42 -9.69
C GLU A 105 -8.73 8.03 -8.24
N MET A 106 -9.66 7.31 -7.60
CA MET A 106 -9.41 6.77 -6.25
C MET A 106 -8.30 5.72 -6.24
N LEU A 107 -8.24 4.84 -7.23
CA LEU A 107 -7.13 3.89 -7.41
C LEU A 107 -5.81 4.59 -7.73
N GLN A 108 -5.84 5.65 -8.53
CA GLN A 108 -4.66 6.48 -8.76
C GLN A 108 -4.16 7.12 -7.47
N PHE A 109 -5.07 7.62 -6.62
CA PHE A 109 -4.71 8.13 -5.29
C PHE A 109 -4.06 7.04 -4.41
N ALA A 110 -4.63 5.82 -4.38
CA ALA A 110 -4.05 4.70 -3.63
C ALA A 110 -2.63 4.35 -4.12
N LYS A 111 -2.40 4.38 -5.43
CA LYS A 111 -1.08 4.19 -6.03
C LYS A 111 -0.08 5.30 -5.63
N GLU A 112 -0.52 6.56 -5.62
CA GLU A 112 0.33 7.69 -5.20
C GLU A 112 0.71 7.58 -3.72
N HIS A 113 -0.21 7.16 -2.87
CA HIS A 113 0.03 6.86 -1.47
C HIS A 113 1.10 5.76 -1.31
N GLU A 114 0.97 4.64 -2.02
CA GLU A 114 1.99 3.58 -2.04
C GLU A 114 3.35 4.10 -2.51
N LEU A 115 3.40 4.87 -3.60
CA LEU A 115 4.65 5.44 -4.14
C LEU A 115 5.34 6.34 -3.12
N THR A 116 4.58 7.13 -2.36
CA THR A 116 5.09 7.99 -1.30
C THR A 116 5.78 7.17 -0.22
N HIS A 117 5.11 6.16 0.30
CA HIS A 117 5.67 5.30 1.36
C HIS A 117 6.80 4.41 0.86
N ARG A 118 6.75 3.93 -0.38
CA ARG A 118 7.85 3.20 -1.00
C ARG A 118 9.10 4.08 -1.17
N SER A 119 8.93 5.37 -1.45
CA SER A 119 10.03 6.32 -1.49
C SER A 119 10.65 6.54 -0.11
N GLN A 120 9.84 6.59 0.94
CA GLN A 120 10.32 6.60 2.33
C GLN A 120 11.11 5.33 2.66
N MET A 121 10.62 4.15 2.30
CA MET A 121 11.36 2.89 2.48
C MET A 121 12.71 2.91 1.77
N PHE A 122 12.80 3.46 0.57
CA PHE A 122 14.08 3.59 -0.15
C PHE A 122 15.04 4.56 0.56
N MET A 123 14.53 5.60 1.18
CA MET A 123 15.34 6.50 2.00
C MET A 123 15.87 5.77 3.24
N TYR A 124 15.03 5.00 3.94
CA TYR A 124 15.44 4.21 5.09
C TYR A 124 16.53 3.19 4.75
N LEU A 125 16.41 2.52 3.59
CA LEU A 125 17.47 1.64 3.09
C LEU A 125 18.80 2.38 2.96
N ARG A 126 18.80 3.58 2.34
CA ARG A 126 20.02 4.39 2.17
C ARG A 126 20.63 4.83 3.50
N LEU A 127 19.80 5.24 4.46
CA LEU A 127 20.26 5.60 5.80
C LEU A 127 20.94 4.42 6.53
N GLN A 128 20.59 3.19 6.15
CA GLN A 128 21.22 1.95 6.67
C GLN A 128 22.33 1.41 5.75
N GLY A 129 22.83 2.20 4.79
CA GLY A 129 23.89 1.79 3.86
C GLY A 129 23.45 0.75 2.82
N VAL A 130 22.15 0.49 2.68
CA VAL A 130 21.60 -0.49 1.73
C VAL A 130 21.18 0.19 0.44
N VAL A 131 21.73 -0.23 -0.69
CA VAL A 131 21.35 0.29 -2.01
C VAL A 131 19.96 -0.23 -2.39
N PRO A 132 18.97 0.66 -2.68
CA PRO A 132 17.63 0.25 -3.07
C PRO A 132 17.60 -0.60 -4.36
N PRO A 133 16.63 -1.52 -4.51
CA PRO A 133 16.58 -2.47 -5.64
C PRO A 133 16.58 -1.79 -7.01
N THR A 134 15.86 -0.69 -7.18
CA THR A 134 15.81 0.07 -8.45
C THR A 134 17.16 0.67 -8.81
N THR A 135 17.91 1.17 -7.82
CA THR A 135 19.26 1.68 -8.01
C THR A 135 20.22 0.55 -8.39
N ARG A 136 20.15 -0.60 -7.71
CA ARG A 136 20.98 -1.79 -8.04
C ARG A 136 20.75 -2.25 -9.47
N ARG A 137 19.47 -2.38 -9.91
CA ARG A 137 19.15 -2.77 -11.30
C ARG A 137 19.72 -1.80 -12.33
N ARG A 138 19.63 -0.49 -12.07
CA ARG A 138 20.19 0.53 -12.96
C ARG A 138 21.72 0.48 -13.05
N LEU A 139 22.40 0.18 -11.94
CA LEU A 139 23.86 0.06 -11.92
C LEU A 139 24.36 -1.23 -12.59
N ALA A 140 23.60 -2.31 -12.49
CA ALA A 140 23.92 -3.58 -13.13
C ALA A 140 23.66 -3.58 -14.66
N ALA A 141 22.89 -2.63 -15.18
CA ALA A 141 22.59 -2.48 -16.61
C ALA A 141 23.57 -1.58 -17.36
N LYS A 142 24.64 -1.11 -16.70
CA LYS A 142 25.76 -0.36 -17.29
C LYS A 142 26.99 -1.26 -17.49
#